data_8c787b1f49db2fb3b3460b2f4e06509e
#
_entry.id   8c787b1f49db2fb3b3460b2f4e06509e
#
_cell.length_a   1.000
_cell.length_b   1.000
_cell.length_c   1.000
_cell.angle_alpha   90.00
_cell.angle_beta   90.00
_cell.angle_gamma   90.00
#
_symmetry.space_group_name_H-M   'P 1'
#
loop_
_entity.id
_entity.type
_entity.pdbx_description
1 polymer ?
#
loop_
_entity_poly.entity_id
_entity_poly.type
_entity_poly.pdbx_seq_one_letter_code
_entity_poly.pdbx_strand_id
1 'polypeptide(L)'
;SELSFLTRQPSLAILETLEPTQLLSLRFDKMEEALEHFPQGERMGRLMLTAMYIKKDERRYARASKTVRELFLDYVAHHPHMLQRVPQKYLASYLNIKPETFSRLKHLGRKSQKINGSSKRS
;
A
#
# COMPACT_ATOMS: atom_id res chain seq x y z
N SER A 1 10.01 9.06 -3.44
CA SER A 1 8.61 9.49 -3.16
C SER A 1 8.00 10.12 -4.42
N GLU A 2 6.69 10.09 -4.54
CA GLU A 2 5.96 10.72 -5.65
C GLU A 2 6.30 12.22 -5.75
N LEU A 3 6.34 12.91 -4.62
CA LEU A 3 6.71 14.32 -4.57
C LEU A 3 8.12 14.57 -5.14
N SER A 4 9.11 13.81 -4.68
CA SER A 4 10.49 13.92 -5.16
C SER A 4 10.59 13.63 -6.66
N PHE A 5 9.85 12.65 -7.15
CA PHE A 5 9.83 12.28 -8.56
C PHE A 5 9.26 13.42 -9.44
N LEU A 6 8.14 14.01 -9.04
CA LEU A 6 7.48 15.08 -9.79
C LEU A 6 8.17 16.43 -9.67
N THR A 7 8.73 16.76 -8.50
CA THR A 7 9.40 18.05 -8.27
C THR A 7 10.88 18.05 -8.62
N ARG A 8 11.46 16.85 -8.89
CA ARG A 8 12.90 16.64 -9.12
C ARG A 8 13.77 17.05 -7.92
N GLN A 9 13.17 17.17 -6.74
CA GLN A 9 13.89 17.46 -5.50
C GLN A 9 14.29 16.18 -4.77
N PRO A 10 15.37 16.19 -3.98
CA PRO A 10 15.74 15.04 -3.16
C PRO A 10 14.60 14.56 -2.29
N SER A 11 14.47 13.23 -2.16
CA SER A 11 13.44 12.64 -1.29
C SER A 11 13.83 12.75 0.17
N LEU A 12 12.87 13.12 1.03
CA LEU A 12 13.02 13.04 2.48
C LEU A 12 12.76 11.60 3.00
N ALA A 13 12.27 10.71 2.13
CA ALA A 13 12.00 9.32 2.48
C ALA A 13 13.11 8.41 1.97
N ILE A 14 13.47 7.43 2.80
CA ILE A 14 14.39 6.33 2.46
C ILE A 14 13.54 5.13 2.08
N LEU A 15 13.91 4.44 1.00
CA LEU A 15 13.32 3.18 0.59
C LEU A 15 14.22 2.04 1.07
N GLU A 16 13.67 1.15 1.89
CA GLU A 16 14.35 -0.04 2.40
C GLU A 16 13.57 -1.28 2.01
N THR A 17 14.26 -2.30 1.46
CA THR A 17 13.66 -3.61 1.16
C THR A 17 13.71 -4.48 2.41
N LEU A 18 12.62 -5.19 2.70
CA LEU A 18 12.51 -6.07 3.88
C LEU A 18 12.90 -7.52 3.57
N GLU A 19 13.08 -7.84 2.30
CA GLU A 19 13.48 -9.16 1.80
C GLU A 19 14.23 -8.98 0.47
N PRO A 20 14.98 -9.98 -0.05
CA PRO A 20 15.60 -9.92 -1.36
C PRO A 20 14.57 -9.53 -2.43
N THR A 21 14.84 -8.45 -3.14
CA THR A 21 13.85 -7.81 -4.02
C THR A 21 14.49 -7.39 -5.33
N GLN A 22 13.83 -7.68 -6.44
CA GLN A 22 14.16 -7.10 -7.74
C GLN A 22 13.37 -5.82 -7.94
N LEU A 23 14.06 -4.74 -8.30
CA LEU A 23 13.45 -3.44 -8.52
C LEU A 23 13.64 -3.01 -9.98
N LEU A 24 12.57 -2.47 -10.56
CA LEU A 24 12.64 -1.72 -11.80
C LEU A 24 12.63 -0.23 -11.45
N SER A 25 13.65 0.49 -11.89
CA SER A 25 13.72 1.93 -11.70
C SER A 25 13.49 2.66 -13.02
N LEU A 26 12.70 3.72 -12.98
CA LEU A 26 12.46 4.60 -14.11
C LEU A 26 12.82 6.03 -13.70
N ARG A 27 13.71 6.65 -14.47
CA ARG A 27 14.07 8.07 -14.28
C ARG A 27 12.96 8.96 -14.87
N PHE A 28 12.76 10.11 -14.26
CA PHE A 28 11.73 11.06 -14.69
C PHE A 28 11.93 11.53 -16.14
N ASP A 29 13.15 11.90 -16.50
CA ASP A 29 13.51 12.35 -17.86
C ASP A 29 13.23 11.27 -18.92
N LYS A 30 13.48 10.01 -18.61
CA LYS A 30 13.18 8.90 -19.50
C LYS A 30 11.68 8.60 -19.61
N MET A 31 10.95 8.85 -18.55
CA MET A 31 9.49 8.77 -18.59
C MET A 31 8.89 9.87 -19.47
N GLU A 32 9.35 11.13 -19.30
CA GLU A 32 8.91 12.23 -20.17
C GLU A 32 9.20 11.96 -21.64
N GLU A 33 10.45 11.58 -21.96
CA GLU A 33 10.86 11.23 -23.31
C GLU A 33 9.97 10.13 -23.91
N ALA A 34 9.67 9.07 -23.13
CA ALA A 34 8.79 8.01 -23.58
C ALA A 34 7.35 8.48 -23.83
N LEU A 35 6.82 9.35 -22.97
CA LEU A 35 5.46 9.87 -23.11
C LEU A 35 5.32 10.82 -24.31
N GLU A 36 6.36 11.63 -24.60
CA GLU A 36 6.39 12.51 -25.77
C GLU A 36 6.41 11.75 -27.09
N HIS A 37 7.14 10.62 -27.15
CA HIS A 37 7.22 9.78 -28.34
C HIS A 37 6.00 8.88 -28.58
N PHE A 38 5.11 8.78 -27.60
CA PHE A 38 3.93 7.95 -27.70
C PHE A 38 2.71 8.78 -28.12
N PRO A 39 1.98 8.43 -29.22
CA PRO A 39 0.84 9.24 -29.69
C PRO A 39 -0.24 9.49 -28.65
N GLN A 40 -0.32 8.65 -27.60
CA GLN A 40 -1.26 8.79 -26.50
C GLN A 40 -0.58 9.07 -25.16
N GLY A 41 0.68 9.54 -25.17
CA GLY A 41 1.49 9.75 -23.99
C GLY A 41 0.85 10.67 -22.96
N GLU A 42 0.37 11.85 -23.39
CA GLU A 42 -0.34 12.79 -22.52
C GLU A 42 -1.59 12.18 -21.86
N ARG A 43 -2.38 11.42 -22.66
CA ARG A 43 -3.56 10.73 -22.12
C ARG A 43 -3.16 9.71 -21.07
N MET A 44 -2.11 8.93 -21.33
CA MET A 44 -1.61 7.91 -20.40
C MET A 44 -1.06 8.56 -19.14
N GLY A 45 -0.27 9.60 -19.24
CA GLY A 45 0.25 10.38 -18.10
C GLY A 45 -0.88 10.91 -17.22
N ARG A 46 -1.88 11.52 -17.81
CA ARG A 46 -3.06 12.02 -17.10
C ARG A 46 -3.84 10.92 -16.40
N LEU A 47 -4.06 9.77 -17.05
CA LEU A 47 -4.75 8.63 -16.44
C LEU A 47 -3.96 8.05 -15.26
N MET A 48 -2.63 7.96 -15.38
CA MET A 48 -1.76 7.51 -14.29
C MET A 48 -1.84 8.47 -13.09
N LEU A 49 -1.72 9.78 -13.30
CA LEU A 49 -1.81 10.77 -12.22
C LEU A 49 -3.20 10.77 -11.58
N THR A 50 -4.25 10.64 -12.37
CA THR A 50 -5.63 10.52 -11.87
C THR A 50 -5.80 9.29 -11.00
N ALA A 51 -5.32 8.11 -11.44
CA ALA A 51 -5.38 6.88 -10.66
C ALA A 51 -4.58 6.97 -9.35
N MET A 52 -3.40 7.59 -9.38
CA MET A 52 -2.59 7.85 -8.17
C MET A 52 -3.33 8.78 -7.20
N TYR A 53 -3.94 9.85 -7.69
CA TYR A 53 -4.70 10.78 -6.87
C TYR A 53 -5.90 10.12 -6.20
N ILE A 54 -6.73 9.39 -6.98
CA ILE A 54 -7.88 8.65 -6.47
C ILE A 54 -7.44 7.69 -5.35
N LYS A 55 -6.41 6.88 -5.60
CA LYS A 55 -5.90 5.91 -4.64
C LYS A 55 -5.38 6.56 -3.35
N LYS A 56 -4.77 7.74 -3.46
CA LYS A 56 -4.30 8.53 -2.31
C LYS A 56 -5.47 9.08 -1.51
N ASP A 57 -6.50 9.58 -2.18
CA ASP A 57 -7.69 10.14 -1.54
C ASP A 57 -8.54 9.05 -0.86
N GLU A 58 -8.73 7.90 -1.50
CA GLU A 58 -9.38 6.73 -0.89
C GLU A 58 -8.69 6.29 0.40
N ARG A 59 -7.35 6.23 0.42
CA ARG A 59 -6.59 5.90 1.64
C ARG A 59 -6.77 6.95 2.74
N ARG A 60 -6.78 8.22 2.38
CA ARG A 60 -7.02 9.32 3.31
C ARG A 60 -8.41 9.21 3.92
N TYR A 61 -9.43 9.01 3.09
CA TYR A 61 -10.81 8.84 3.51
C TYR A 61 -10.99 7.60 4.40
N ALA A 62 -10.43 6.46 4.01
CA ALA A 62 -10.50 5.24 4.82
C ALA A 62 -9.90 5.44 6.21
N ARG A 63 -8.76 6.15 6.31
CA ARG A 63 -8.15 6.48 7.62
C ARG A 63 -8.98 7.43 8.47
N ALA A 64 -9.74 8.32 7.85
CA ALA A 64 -10.59 9.28 8.56
C ALA A 64 -11.93 8.67 9.00
N SER A 65 -12.47 7.71 8.25
CA SER A 65 -13.82 7.17 8.46
C SER A 65 -13.87 5.81 9.16
N LYS A 66 -12.75 5.05 9.15
CA LYS A 66 -12.70 3.70 9.70
C LYS A 66 -11.98 3.66 11.04
N THR A 67 -12.44 2.79 11.90
CA THR A 67 -11.73 2.43 13.13
C THR A 67 -10.44 1.66 12.80
N VAL A 68 -9.49 1.67 13.71
CA VAL A 68 -8.24 0.90 13.61
C VAL A 68 -8.50 -0.60 13.37
N ARG A 69 -9.54 -1.14 14.00
CA ARG A 69 -9.94 -2.55 13.82
C ARG A 69 -10.41 -2.81 12.39
N GLU A 70 -11.24 -1.95 11.84
CA GLU A 70 -11.73 -2.05 10.45
C GLU A 70 -10.58 -1.92 9.45
N LEU A 71 -9.68 -0.96 9.64
CA LEU A 71 -8.48 -0.82 8.82
C LEU A 71 -7.60 -2.07 8.85
N PHE A 72 -7.43 -2.67 10.04
CA PHE A 72 -6.68 -3.91 10.18
C PHE A 72 -7.37 -5.09 9.45
N LEU A 73 -8.67 -5.26 9.62
CA LEU A 73 -9.42 -6.35 8.98
C LEU A 73 -9.43 -6.19 7.45
N ASP A 74 -9.62 -4.98 6.95
CA ASP A 74 -9.51 -4.68 5.53
C ASP A 74 -8.12 -4.99 4.98
N TYR A 75 -7.08 -4.59 5.72
CA TYR A 75 -5.70 -4.87 5.32
C TYR A 75 -5.43 -6.38 5.22
N VAL A 76 -5.85 -7.15 6.21
CA VAL A 76 -5.68 -8.61 6.25
C VAL A 76 -6.47 -9.29 5.14
N ALA A 77 -7.68 -8.83 4.86
CA ALA A 77 -8.52 -9.37 3.80
C ALA A 77 -7.88 -9.21 2.41
N HIS A 78 -7.29 -8.03 2.14
CA HIS A 78 -6.66 -7.74 0.85
C HIS A 78 -5.21 -8.23 0.73
N HIS A 79 -4.51 -8.40 1.88
CA HIS A 79 -3.09 -8.74 1.91
C HIS A 79 -2.77 -9.87 2.92
N PRO A 80 -3.39 -11.05 2.82
CA PRO A 80 -3.26 -12.12 3.84
C PRO A 80 -1.83 -12.61 4.01
N HIS A 81 -1.03 -12.62 2.94
CA HIS A 81 0.37 -13.05 2.96
C HIS A 81 1.31 -12.06 3.68
N MET A 82 0.93 -10.79 3.78
CA MET A 82 1.78 -9.78 4.42
C MET A 82 1.99 -9.98 5.91
N LEU A 83 1.02 -10.61 6.59
CA LEU A 83 1.17 -10.96 8.02
C LEU A 83 2.29 -11.96 8.30
N GLN A 84 2.72 -12.72 7.29
CA GLN A 84 3.79 -13.71 7.39
C GLN A 84 5.14 -13.16 6.91
N ARG A 85 5.12 -12.29 5.90
CA ARG A 85 6.32 -11.76 5.24
C ARG A 85 6.88 -10.50 5.88
N VAL A 86 6.02 -9.66 6.46
CA VAL A 86 6.40 -8.36 7.00
C VAL A 86 6.46 -8.40 8.52
N PRO A 87 7.56 -7.96 9.16
CA PRO A 87 7.65 -7.86 10.62
C PRO A 87 6.53 -6.98 11.19
N GLN A 88 5.95 -7.40 12.30
CA GLN A 88 4.77 -6.75 12.91
C GLN A 88 4.98 -5.27 13.22
N LYS A 89 6.21 -4.85 13.55
CA LYS A 89 6.56 -3.46 13.83
C LYS A 89 6.27 -2.54 12.63
N TYR A 90 6.55 -3.00 11.40
CA TYR A 90 6.29 -2.24 10.19
C TYR A 90 4.80 -2.20 9.84
N LEU A 91 4.07 -3.29 10.07
CA LEU A 91 2.63 -3.33 9.88
C LEU A 91 1.89 -2.44 10.88
N ALA A 92 2.32 -2.45 12.14
CA ALA A 92 1.81 -1.55 13.17
C ALA A 92 2.04 -0.08 12.80
N SER A 93 3.26 0.26 12.36
CA SER A 93 3.59 1.59 11.87
C SER A 93 2.75 2.00 10.66
N TYR A 94 2.55 1.10 9.70
CA TYR A 94 1.70 1.34 8.52
C TYR A 94 0.25 1.68 8.90
N LEU A 95 -0.30 0.99 9.91
CA LEU A 95 -1.64 1.23 10.44
C LEU A 95 -1.69 2.39 11.47
N ASN A 96 -0.54 2.99 11.78
CA ASN A 96 -0.39 4.05 12.79
C ASN A 96 -0.90 3.63 14.17
N ILE A 97 -0.53 2.42 14.61
CA ILE A 97 -0.89 1.86 15.91
C ILE A 97 0.34 1.34 16.65
N LYS A 98 0.19 1.14 17.97
CA LYS A 98 1.23 0.52 18.79
C LYS A 98 1.35 -0.99 18.46
N PRO A 99 2.56 -1.57 18.54
CA PRO A 99 2.78 -3.00 18.31
C PRO A 99 1.90 -3.92 19.19
N GLU A 100 1.63 -3.51 20.43
CA GLU A 100 0.78 -4.26 21.36
C GLU A 100 -0.68 -4.29 20.88
N THR A 101 -1.17 -3.18 20.33
CA THR A 101 -2.51 -3.10 19.72
C THR A 101 -2.59 -3.99 18.50
N PHE A 102 -1.55 -3.98 17.66
CA PHE A 102 -1.47 -4.86 16.49
C PHE A 102 -1.51 -6.34 16.90
N SER A 103 -0.72 -6.73 17.91
CA SER A 103 -0.71 -8.11 18.42
C SER A 103 -2.10 -8.58 18.87
N ARG A 104 -2.84 -7.73 19.61
CA ARG A 104 -4.23 -8.02 20.02
C ARG A 104 -5.15 -8.22 18.83
N LEU A 105 -5.09 -7.34 17.83
CA LEU A 105 -5.92 -7.42 16.61
C LEU A 105 -5.61 -8.67 15.78
N LYS A 106 -4.35 -9.10 15.74
CA LYS A 106 -3.93 -10.32 15.03
C LYS A 106 -4.63 -11.57 15.56
N HIS A 107 -4.84 -11.66 16.87
CA HIS A 107 -5.59 -12.78 17.47
C HIS A 107 -7.07 -12.78 17.05
N LEU A 108 -7.68 -11.62 16.87
CA LEU A 108 -9.06 -11.48 16.39
C LEU A 108 -9.19 -11.91 14.92
N GLY A 109 -8.25 -11.50 14.06
CA GLY A 109 -8.23 -11.86 12.64
C GLY A 109 -8.13 -13.36 12.40
N ARG A 110 -7.35 -14.09 13.22
CA ARG A 110 -7.26 -15.56 13.15
C ARG A 110 -8.56 -16.27 13.50
N LYS A 111 -9.35 -15.74 14.42
CA LYS A 111 -10.66 -16.31 14.77
C LYS A 111 -11.66 -16.14 13.62
N SER A 112 -11.67 -14.99 12.94
CA SER A 112 -12.58 -14.72 11.81
C SER A 112 -12.30 -15.63 10.61
N GLN A 113 -11.04 -15.95 10.33
CA GLN A 113 -10.69 -16.88 9.23
C GLN A 113 -11.10 -18.32 9.50
N LYS A 114 -11.06 -18.79 10.75
CA LYS A 114 -11.52 -20.14 11.12
C LYS A 114 -13.03 -20.31 10.96
N ILE A 115 -13.82 -19.28 11.21
CA ILE A 115 -15.28 -19.30 11.09
C ILE A 115 -15.70 -19.36 9.62
N ASN A 116 -15.07 -18.58 8.74
CA ASN A 116 -15.36 -18.57 7.30
C ASN A 116 -14.86 -19.83 6.56
N GLY A 117 -13.83 -20.50 7.06
CA GLY A 117 -13.31 -21.74 6.50
C GLY A 117 -14.17 -22.97 6.81
N SER A 118 -14.96 -22.93 7.89
CA SER A 118 -15.85 -24.03 8.31
C SER A 118 -17.18 -24.03 7.56
N SER A 119 -17.60 -22.89 6.98
CA SER A 119 -18.88 -22.78 6.25
C SER A 119 -18.82 -23.19 4.76
N LYS A 120 -17.65 -23.55 4.23
CA LYS A 120 -17.47 -24.00 2.83
C LYS A 120 -17.33 -25.52 2.67
N ARG A 121 -17.60 -26.28 3.71
CA ARG A 121 -17.62 -27.76 3.67
C ARG A 121 -18.98 -28.29 4.14
N SER A 122 -20.00 -27.93 3.40
CA SER A 122 -21.30 -28.65 3.45
C SER A 122 -21.90 -28.57 2.06
#